data_e03ecf885d6771a425864a5b3640fb53
#
_entry.id   e03ecf885d6771a425864a5b3640fb53
#
_cell.length_a   1.000
_cell.length_b   1.000
_cell.length_c   1.000
_cell.angle_alpha   90.00
_cell.angle_beta   90.00
_cell.angle_gamma   90.00
#
_symmetry.space_group_name_H-M   'P 1'
#
loop_
_entity.id
_entity.type
_entity.pdbx_description
1 polymer ?
#
loop_
_entity_poly.entity_id
_entity_poly.type
_entity_poly.pdbx_seq_one_letter_code
_entity_poly.pdbx_strand_id
1 'polypeptide(L)'
;MFKAQIRPGVELRLLEERHAAAAYALMDGDRDYLRQWLAFVDKTRSEEDWRKFVRASLEQFAATEGFTAGIWEGQQFIGVIGTRKIDWLNGKVELGYWIGRAFQGRGIMTDACRAVVDYAFRELRLHRVEIQCAAGNARSAAIPQRLGFTLEGTRREAELVNGKFYDLLLFSMLKREWPRMNTNEHE
;
A
#
# COMPACT_ATOMS: atom_id res chain seq x y z
N MET A 1 -4.33 -13.47 13.82
CA MET A 1 -4.64 -12.93 12.46
C MET A 1 -4.48 -11.43 12.55
N PHE A 2 -3.62 -10.85 11.72
CA PHE A 2 -3.52 -9.39 11.65
C PHE A 2 -4.78 -8.82 11.01
N LYS A 3 -5.50 -8.01 11.75
CA LYS A 3 -6.73 -7.35 11.31
C LYS A 3 -6.82 -5.98 11.98
N ALA A 4 -7.10 -4.95 11.19
CA ALA A 4 -7.30 -3.60 11.69
C ALA A 4 -8.49 -2.94 10.99
N GLN A 5 -9.47 -2.49 11.76
CA GLN A 5 -10.55 -1.67 11.24
C GLN A 5 -10.02 -0.26 10.99
N ILE A 6 -10.20 0.26 9.77
CA ILE A 6 -9.71 1.60 9.36
C ILE A 6 -10.85 2.62 9.28
N ARG A 7 -12.08 2.14 9.10
CA ARG A 7 -13.35 2.88 9.19
C ARG A 7 -14.52 1.90 9.33
N PRO A 8 -15.75 2.35 9.68
CA PRO A 8 -16.90 1.46 9.72
C PRO A 8 -17.06 0.65 8.43
N GLY A 9 -17.10 -0.67 8.56
CA GLY A 9 -17.26 -1.61 7.43
C GLY A 9 -16.03 -1.84 6.57
N VAL A 10 -14.90 -1.14 6.81
CA VAL A 10 -13.67 -1.34 6.05
C VAL A 10 -12.51 -1.72 6.96
N GLU A 11 -11.80 -2.78 6.60
CA GLU A 11 -10.70 -3.31 7.39
C GLU A 11 -9.50 -3.76 6.52
N LEU A 12 -8.33 -3.76 7.14
CA LEU A 12 -7.13 -4.40 6.62
C LEU A 12 -7.05 -5.81 7.22
N ARG A 13 -6.74 -6.80 6.38
CA ARG A 13 -6.44 -8.18 6.82
C ARG A 13 -5.13 -8.62 6.19
N LEU A 14 -4.27 -9.27 6.96
CA LEU A 14 -3.06 -9.87 6.39
C LEU A 14 -3.44 -10.73 5.17
N LEU A 15 -2.71 -10.57 4.10
CA LEU A 15 -3.00 -11.30 2.86
C LEU A 15 -2.61 -12.78 3.07
N GLU A 16 -3.56 -13.68 2.76
CA GLU A 16 -3.41 -15.14 2.88
C GLU A 16 -3.68 -15.81 1.53
N GLU A 17 -3.17 -17.02 1.30
CA GLU A 17 -3.31 -17.72 0.01
C GLU A 17 -4.78 -17.90 -0.43
N ARG A 18 -5.69 -18.10 0.52
CA ARG A 18 -7.15 -18.19 0.24
C ARG A 18 -7.73 -16.91 -0.36
N HIS A 19 -7.03 -15.79 -0.26
CA HIS A 19 -7.46 -14.49 -0.82
C HIS A 19 -7.02 -14.31 -2.28
N ALA A 20 -6.19 -15.21 -2.82
CA ALA A 20 -5.61 -15.06 -4.16
C ALA A 20 -6.66 -14.98 -5.27
N ALA A 21 -7.71 -15.79 -5.20
CA ALA A 21 -8.81 -15.77 -6.17
C ALA A 21 -9.51 -14.40 -6.22
N ALA A 22 -9.85 -13.84 -5.05
CA ALA A 22 -10.53 -12.55 -4.97
C ALA A 22 -9.61 -11.40 -5.44
N ALA A 23 -8.32 -11.45 -5.07
CA ALA A 23 -7.34 -10.47 -5.48
C ALA A 23 -7.09 -10.49 -6.99
N TYR A 24 -6.96 -11.69 -7.59
CA TYR A 24 -6.81 -11.85 -9.02
C TYR A 24 -8.05 -11.37 -9.78
N ALA A 25 -9.25 -11.76 -9.35
CA ALA A 25 -10.48 -11.35 -10.00
C ALA A 25 -10.66 -9.82 -10.02
N LEU A 26 -10.37 -9.14 -8.90
CA LEU A 26 -10.42 -7.68 -8.85
C LEU A 26 -9.39 -7.04 -9.77
N MET A 27 -8.15 -7.51 -9.72
CA MET A 27 -7.07 -6.98 -10.56
C MET A 27 -7.34 -7.21 -12.05
N ASP A 28 -7.82 -8.39 -12.41
CA ASP A 28 -8.08 -8.76 -13.80
C ASP A 28 -9.27 -7.97 -14.37
N GLY A 29 -10.32 -7.76 -13.58
CA GLY A 29 -11.46 -6.90 -13.95
C GLY A 29 -11.08 -5.44 -14.18
N ASP A 30 -10.05 -4.95 -13.50
CA ASP A 30 -9.54 -3.57 -13.62
C ASP A 30 -8.20 -3.50 -14.37
N ARG A 31 -7.79 -4.56 -15.08
CA ARG A 31 -6.47 -4.74 -15.70
C ARG A 31 -6.04 -3.53 -16.54
N ASP A 32 -6.87 -3.08 -17.47
CA ASP A 32 -6.54 -1.97 -18.39
C ASP A 32 -6.31 -0.65 -17.65
N TYR A 33 -6.95 -0.48 -16.52
CA TYR A 33 -6.75 0.68 -15.65
C TYR A 33 -5.48 0.56 -14.81
N LEU A 34 -5.30 -0.58 -14.14
CA LEU A 34 -4.18 -0.79 -13.20
C LEU A 34 -2.82 -0.90 -13.91
N ARG A 35 -2.79 -1.53 -15.10
CA ARG A 35 -1.56 -1.73 -15.87
C ARG A 35 -0.89 -0.43 -16.31
N GLN A 36 -1.61 0.68 -16.33
CA GLN A 36 -1.05 2.00 -16.66
C GLN A 36 -0.01 2.46 -15.62
N TRP A 37 -0.13 1.97 -14.38
CA TRP A 37 0.67 2.42 -13.24
C TRP A 37 1.44 1.32 -12.53
N LEU A 38 1.11 0.05 -12.77
CA LEU A 38 1.58 -1.09 -12.00
C LEU A 38 2.21 -2.14 -12.93
N ALA A 39 3.54 -2.17 -12.97
CA ALA A 39 4.30 -3.05 -13.85
C ALA A 39 4.04 -4.55 -13.62
N PHE A 40 3.61 -4.94 -12.41
CA PHE A 40 3.33 -6.34 -12.09
C PHE A 40 2.07 -6.88 -12.74
N VAL A 41 1.11 -6.03 -13.11
CA VAL A 41 -0.21 -6.43 -13.65
C VAL A 41 -0.08 -7.28 -14.90
N ASP A 42 0.82 -6.91 -15.81
CA ASP A 42 1.06 -7.67 -17.05
C ASP A 42 1.80 -9.00 -16.83
N LYS A 43 2.50 -9.13 -15.70
CA LYS A 43 3.20 -10.35 -15.30
C LYS A 43 2.30 -11.31 -14.53
N THR A 44 1.22 -10.80 -13.93
CA THR A 44 0.26 -11.59 -13.15
C THR A 44 -0.89 -12.02 -14.06
N ARG A 45 -0.85 -13.28 -14.52
CA ARG A 45 -1.76 -13.82 -15.54
C ARG A 45 -2.72 -14.87 -15.00
N SER A 46 -2.56 -15.27 -13.75
CA SER A 46 -3.35 -16.33 -13.13
C SER A 46 -3.50 -16.10 -11.62
N GLU A 47 -4.47 -16.79 -11.04
CA GLU A 47 -4.62 -16.87 -9.58
C GLU A 47 -3.36 -17.47 -8.92
N GLU A 48 -2.68 -18.41 -9.58
CA GLU A 48 -1.45 -19.02 -9.07
C GLU A 48 -0.29 -18.03 -8.98
N ASP A 49 -0.23 -17.04 -9.87
CA ASP A 49 0.76 -15.96 -9.77
C ASP A 49 0.48 -15.10 -8.53
N TRP A 50 -0.81 -14.86 -8.20
CA TRP A 50 -1.19 -14.23 -6.95
C TRP A 50 -0.84 -15.08 -5.72
N ARG A 51 -1.04 -16.40 -5.78
CA ARG A 51 -0.63 -17.30 -4.68
C ARG A 51 0.86 -17.23 -4.42
N LYS A 52 1.68 -17.26 -5.47
CA LYS A 52 3.14 -17.10 -5.36
C LYS A 52 3.51 -15.77 -4.69
N PHE A 53 2.88 -14.67 -5.12
CA PHE A 53 3.07 -13.36 -4.49
C PHE A 53 2.68 -13.38 -3.00
N VAL A 54 1.54 -13.98 -2.66
CA VAL A 54 1.07 -14.06 -1.27
C VAL A 54 2.03 -14.88 -0.41
N ARG A 55 2.53 -16.03 -0.90
CA ARG A 55 3.53 -16.84 -0.18
C ARG A 55 4.79 -16.03 0.10
N ALA A 56 5.34 -15.37 -0.91
CA ALA A 56 6.51 -14.51 -0.73
C ALA A 56 6.24 -13.37 0.29
N SER A 57 5.04 -12.80 0.28
CA SER A 57 4.63 -11.78 1.26
C SER A 57 4.52 -12.34 2.69
N LEU A 58 4.04 -13.57 2.85
CA LEU A 58 3.97 -14.24 4.15
C LEU A 58 5.36 -14.62 4.67
N GLU A 59 6.27 -15.05 3.80
CA GLU A 59 7.69 -15.28 4.14
C GLU A 59 8.36 -13.97 4.60
N GLN A 60 8.13 -12.87 3.88
CA GLN A 60 8.61 -11.55 4.26
C GLN A 60 8.06 -11.11 5.63
N PHE A 61 6.77 -11.39 5.89
CA PHE A 61 6.14 -11.11 7.19
C PHE A 61 6.74 -11.96 8.31
N ALA A 62 6.93 -13.25 8.09
CA ALA A 62 7.53 -14.16 9.06
C ALA A 62 8.98 -13.77 9.39
N ALA A 63 9.72 -13.24 8.41
CA ALA A 63 11.09 -12.72 8.58
C ALA A 63 11.12 -11.32 9.21
N THR A 64 9.98 -10.71 9.54
CA THR A 64 9.87 -9.31 10.00
C THR A 64 10.45 -8.28 9.02
N GLU A 65 10.45 -8.60 7.74
CA GLU A 65 10.97 -7.75 6.67
C GLU A 65 9.91 -6.87 5.99
N GLY A 66 8.64 -7.02 6.39
CA GLY A 66 7.52 -6.26 5.84
C GLY A 66 6.22 -7.04 5.88
N PHE A 67 5.16 -6.51 5.32
CA PHE A 67 3.87 -7.20 5.22
C PHE A 67 3.03 -6.68 4.05
N THR A 68 2.06 -7.48 3.65
CA THR A 68 1.02 -7.08 2.70
C THR A 68 -0.35 -7.40 3.28
N ALA A 69 -1.25 -6.43 3.26
CA ALA A 69 -2.63 -6.56 3.70
C ALA A 69 -3.60 -6.36 2.53
N GLY A 70 -4.63 -7.17 2.48
CA GLY A 70 -5.82 -6.92 1.66
C GLY A 70 -6.69 -5.87 2.34
N ILE A 71 -7.32 -5.02 1.54
CA ILE A 71 -8.35 -4.07 1.98
C ILE A 71 -9.71 -4.70 1.70
N TRP A 72 -10.57 -4.73 2.70
CA TRP A 72 -11.86 -5.39 2.64
C TRP A 72 -12.98 -4.44 3.03
N GLU A 73 -14.05 -4.38 2.23
CA GLU A 73 -15.31 -3.75 2.59
C GLU A 73 -16.33 -4.87 2.86
N GLY A 74 -16.65 -5.09 4.14
CA GLY A 74 -17.38 -6.29 4.54
C GLY A 74 -16.66 -7.58 4.16
N GLN A 75 -17.24 -8.36 3.23
CA GLN A 75 -16.64 -9.57 2.68
C GLN A 75 -16.00 -9.36 1.30
N GLN A 76 -16.09 -8.16 0.75
CA GLN A 76 -15.56 -7.86 -0.57
C GLN A 76 -14.09 -7.43 -0.49
N PHE A 77 -13.22 -8.08 -1.25
CA PHE A 77 -11.85 -7.65 -1.46
C PHE A 77 -11.83 -6.45 -2.42
N ILE A 78 -11.21 -5.34 -2.01
CA ILE A 78 -11.27 -4.09 -2.76
C ILE A 78 -9.90 -3.50 -3.11
N GLY A 79 -8.81 -4.03 -2.57
CA GLY A 79 -7.47 -3.52 -2.84
C GLY A 79 -6.39 -4.12 -1.96
N VAL A 80 -5.19 -3.61 -2.10
CA VAL A 80 -4.00 -4.05 -1.36
C VAL A 80 -3.22 -2.84 -0.87
N ILE A 81 -2.65 -2.96 0.31
CA ILE A 81 -1.63 -2.08 0.86
C ILE A 81 -0.54 -2.93 1.52
N GLY A 82 0.69 -2.56 1.35
CA GLY A 82 1.80 -3.28 1.97
C GLY A 82 3.06 -2.45 2.06
N THR A 83 4.06 -3.03 2.68
CA THR A 83 5.39 -2.46 2.76
C THR A 83 6.31 -3.16 1.78
N ARG A 84 7.27 -2.44 1.23
CA ARG A 84 8.48 -3.05 0.70
C ARG A 84 9.33 -3.59 1.85
N LYS A 85 10.47 -4.19 1.53
CA LYS A 85 11.41 -4.66 2.56
C LYS A 85 11.79 -3.51 3.50
N ILE A 86 11.65 -3.75 4.80
CA ILE A 86 12.00 -2.79 5.84
C ILE A 86 13.53 -2.68 5.92
N ASP A 87 14.03 -1.46 5.85
CA ASP A 87 15.42 -1.14 6.13
C ASP A 87 15.57 -0.84 7.63
N TRP A 88 15.81 -1.91 8.40
CA TRP A 88 15.93 -1.83 9.86
C TRP A 88 17.15 -1.00 10.30
N LEU A 89 18.23 -1.01 9.51
CA LEU A 89 19.44 -0.26 9.83
C LEU A 89 19.16 1.25 9.82
N ASN A 90 18.41 1.72 8.82
CA ASN A 90 18.07 3.13 8.67
C ASN A 90 16.68 3.46 9.26
N GLY A 91 15.96 2.46 9.80
CA GLY A 91 14.65 2.65 10.40
C GLY A 91 13.61 3.18 9.42
N LYS A 92 13.60 2.70 8.17
CA LYS A 92 12.71 3.22 7.13
C LYS A 92 11.99 2.13 6.34
N VAL A 93 10.85 2.51 5.76
CA VAL A 93 10.06 1.63 4.90
C VAL A 93 9.33 2.42 3.81
N GLU A 94 9.16 1.80 2.65
CA GLU A 94 8.32 2.31 1.57
C GLU A 94 6.98 1.59 1.55
N LEU A 95 5.88 2.33 1.40
CA LEU A 95 4.52 1.81 1.22
C LEU A 95 4.18 1.71 -0.26
N GLY A 96 3.56 0.58 -0.63
CA GLY A 96 2.94 0.37 -1.93
C GLY A 96 1.46 0.01 -1.77
N TYR A 97 0.60 0.48 -2.69
CA TYR A 97 -0.83 0.22 -2.62
C TYR A 97 -1.51 0.33 -3.98
N TRP A 98 -2.65 -0.32 -4.08
CA TRP A 98 -3.62 -0.13 -5.15
C TRP A 98 -5.03 -0.47 -4.67
N ILE A 99 -6.05 0.06 -5.35
CA ILE A 99 -7.46 -0.18 -5.05
C ILE A 99 -8.24 -0.30 -6.35
N GLY A 100 -9.24 -1.16 -6.37
CA GLY A 100 -10.14 -1.32 -7.51
C GLY A 100 -10.81 0.00 -7.90
N ARG A 101 -11.02 0.18 -9.20
CA ARG A 101 -11.52 1.44 -9.79
C ARG A 101 -12.85 1.89 -9.19
N ALA A 102 -13.75 0.95 -8.91
CA ALA A 102 -15.07 1.22 -8.33
C ALA A 102 -15.01 1.78 -6.89
N PHE A 103 -13.90 1.58 -6.18
CA PHE A 103 -13.73 1.97 -4.78
C PHE A 103 -12.91 3.25 -4.60
N GLN A 104 -12.47 3.85 -5.70
CA GLN A 104 -11.68 5.08 -5.68
C GLN A 104 -12.51 6.30 -5.31
N GLY A 105 -11.82 7.39 -4.92
CA GLY A 105 -12.47 8.68 -4.59
C GLY A 105 -13.21 8.70 -3.25
N ARG A 106 -13.25 7.58 -2.52
CA ARG A 106 -13.99 7.42 -1.25
C ARG A 106 -13.11 7.63 0.00
N GLY A 107 -11.84 7.98 -0.18
CA GLY A 107 -10.89 8.19 0.92
C GLY A 107 -10.34 6.90 1.57
N ILE A 108 -10.79 5.71 1.14
CA ILE A 108 -10.42 4.42 1.74
C ILE A 108 -8.89 4.22 1.75
N MET A 109 -8.22 4.49 0.63
CA MET A 109 -6.76 4.32 0.56
C MET A 109 -6.01 5.31 1.46
N THR A 110 -6.53 6.52 1.65
CA THR A 110 -5.95 7.49 2.59
C THR A 110 -6.01 6.96 4.03
N ASP A 111 -7.15 6.36 4.43
CA ASP A 111 -7.27 5.76 5.77
C ASP A 111 -6.41 4.50 5.92
N ALA A 112 -6.32 3.67 4.88
CA ALA A 112 -5.43 2.52 4.86
C ALA A 112 -3.97 2.92 5.04
N CYS A 113 -3.50 3.93 4.30
CA CYS A 113 -2.16 4.49 4.46
C CYS A 113 -1.94 5.06 5.87
N ARG A 114 -2.92 5.81 6.41
CA ARG A 114 -2.84 6.34 7.78
C ARG A 114 -2.63 5.22 8.80
N ALA A 115 -3.43 4.15 8.73
CA ALA A 115 -3.32 3.01 9.64
C ALA A 115 -1.96 2.31 9.54
N VAL A 116 -1.42 2.15 8.33
CA VAL A 116 -0.11 1.51 8.12
C VAL A 116 1.02 2.42 8.59
N VAL A 117 0.93 3.74 8.38
CA VAL A 117 1.91 4.72 8.90
C VAL A 117 1.90 4.75 10.43
N ASP A 118 0.71 4.74 11.04
CA ASP A 118 0.58 4.62 12.51
C ASP A 118 1.27 3.35 13.02
N TYR A 119 1.03 2.21 12.38
CA TYR A 119 1.67 0.95 12.72
C TYR A 119 3.20 1.01 12.57
N ALA A 120 3.68 1.58 11.46
CA ALA A 120 5.11 1.72 11.21
C ALA A 120 5.82 2.56 12.30
N PHE A 121 5.20 3.65 12.75
CA PHE A 121 5.82 4.53 13.75
C PHE A 121 5.62 4.06 15.20
N ARG A 122 4.48 3.45 15.52
CA ARG A 122 4.14 3.09 16.90
C ARG A 122 4.63 1.70 17.28
N GLU A 123 4.33 0.71 16.42
CA GLU A 123 4.62 -0.69 16.70
C GLU A 123 6.02 -1.07 16.20
N LEU A 124 6.33 -0.77 14.92
CA LEU A 124 7.63 -1.09 14.35
C LEU A 124 8.73 -0.08 14.76
N ARG A 125 8.33 1.06 15.36
CA ARG A 125 9.23 2.12 15.84
C ARG A 125 10.16 2.69 14.77
N LEU A 126 9.74 2.63 13.51
CA LEU A 126 10.52 3.17 12.40
C LEU A 126 10.66 4.69 12.52
N HIS A 127 11.69 5.22 11.88
CA HIS A 127 11.99 6.65 11.85
C HIS A 127 11.33 7.37 10.67
N ARG A 128 11.14 6.65 9.54
CA ARG A 128 10.72 7.23 8.27
C ARG A 128 9.83 6.29 7.47
N VAL A 129 8.78 6.86 6.87
CA VAL A 129 7.92 6.18 5.90
C VAL A 129 7.98 6.93 4.57
N GLU A 130 8.16 6.18 3.49
CA GLU A 130 8.23 6.69 2.12
C GLU A 130 7.02 6.21 1.30
N ILE A 131 6.58 7.05 0.36
CA ILE A 131 5.62 6.69 -0.68
C ILE A 131 6.17 7.20 -2.01
N GLN A 132 6.23 6.32 -3.01
CA GLN A 132 6.59 6.71 -4.36
C GLN A 132 5.43 6.47 -5.31
N CYS A 133 5.23 7.38 -6.27
CA CYS A 133 4.23 7.20 -7.31
C CYS A 133 4.67 7.89 -8.60
N ALA A 134 4.19 7.38 -9.75
CA ALA A 134 4.44 8.03 -11.03
C ALA A 134 3.94 9.48 -11.02
N ALA A 135 4.74 10.42 -11.53
CA ALA A 135 4.44 11.86 -11.54
C ALA A 135 3.10 12.19 -12.23
N GLY A 136 2.71 11.39 -13.25
CA GLY A 136 1.41 11.52 -13.91
C GLY A 136 0.22 10.92 -13.15
N ASN A 137 0.45 10.18 -12.04
CA ASN A 137 -0.62 9.56 -11.25
C ASN A 137 -1.10 10.49 -10.13
N ALA A 138 -1.83 11.54 -10.51
CA ALA A 138 -2.32 12.55 -9.56
C ALA A 138 -3.17 11.95 -8.42
N ARG A 139 -3.93 10.87 -8.68
CA ARG A 139 -4.74 10.21 -7.65
C ARG A 139 -3.87 9.56 -6.58
N SER A 140 -2.79 8.89 -6.98
CA SER A 140 -1.83 8.30 -6.03
C SER A 140 -1.07 9.39 -5.26
N ALA A 141 -0.59 10.44 -5.95
CA ALA A 141 0.11 11.57 -5.32
C ALA A 141 -0.74 12.33 -4.29
N ALA A 142 -2.05 12.43 -4.51
CA ALA A 142 -2.96 13.11 -3.59
C ALA A 142 -3.08 12.42 -2.21
N ILE A 143 -2.70 11.13 -2.08
CA ILE A 143 -2.79 10.39 -0.81
C ILE A 143 -1.71 10.87 0.17
N PRO A 144 -0.41 10.81 -0.15
CA PRO A 144 0.62 11.33 0.75
C PRO A 144 0.44 12.83 1.01
N GLN A 145 0.00 13.63 0.03
CA GLN A 145 -0.28 15.05 0.24
C GLN A 145 -1.35 15.29 1.32
N ARG A 146 -2.49 14.55 1.28
CA ARG A 146 -3.53 14.65 2.32
C ARG A 146 -3.06 14.20 3.70
N LEU A 147 -2.11 13.30 3.76
CA LEU A 147 -1.51 12.82 4.99
C LEU A 147 -0.38 13.72 5.51
N GLY A 148 -0.06 14.81 4.81
CA GLY A 148 0.97 15.76 5.21
C GLY A 148 2.40 15.28 4.94
N PHE A 149 2.60 14.32 4.04
CA PHE A 149 3.94 13.92 3.61
C PHE A 149 4.63 15.05 2.85
N THR A 150 5.92 15.21 3.07
CA THR A 150 6.77 16.14 2.33
C THR A 150 7.16 15.54 0.98
N LEU A 151 6.97 16.28 -0.12
CA LEU A 151 7.55 15.94 -1.41
C LEU A 151 9.04 16.29 -1.38
N GLU A 152 9.93 15.30 -1.45
CA GLU A 152 11.37 15.50 -1.41
C GLU A 152 11.98 15.73 -2.80
N GLY A 153 11.32 15.25 -3.85
CA GLY A 153 11.79 15.44 -5.21
C GLY A 153 11.22 14.44 -6.21
N THR A 154 11.80 14.50 -7.41
CA THR A 154 11.45 13.63 -8.53
C THR A 154 12.64 12.79 -8.93
N ARG A 155 12.43 11.48 -8.98
CA ARG A 155 13.40 10.51 -9.54
C ARG A 155 13.09 10.35 -11.01
N ARG A 156 13.94 10.90 -11.87
CA ARG A 156 13.70 10.86 -13.32
C ARG A 156 13.84 9.46 -13.88
N GLU A 157 12.88 9.06 -14.73
CA GLU A 157 12.86 7.77 -15.46
C GLU A 157 13.13 6.55 -14.55
N ALA A 158 12.58 6.56 -13.33
CA ALA A 158 12.94 5.62 -12.27
C ALA A 158 12.10 4.33 -12.28
N GLU A 159 11.04 4.26 -13.07
CA GLU A 159 10.20 3.07 -13.18
C GLU A 159 9.81 2.80 -14.64
N LEU A 160 10.02 1.55 -15.07
CA LEU A 160 9.60 1.06 -16.39
C LEU A 160 8.25 0.35 -16.26
N VAL A 161 7.20 0.92 -16.87
CA VAL A 161 5.86 0.32 -16.94
C VAL A 161 5.46 0.22 -18.41
N ASN A 162 5.18 -0.98 -18.89
CA ASN A 162 4.70 -1.25 -20.26
C ASN A 162 5.58 -0.60 -21.35
N GLY A 163 6.90 -0.69 -21.21
CA GLY A 163 7.85 -0.15 -22.18
C GLY A 163 8.06 1.36 -22.12
N LYS A 164 7.41 2.05 -21.17
CA LYS A 164 7.58 3.49 -20.97
C LYS A 164 8.21 3.76 -19.61
N PHE A 165 9.24 4.62 -19.60
CA PHE A 165 9.84 5.12 -18.37
C PHE A 165 8.98 6.25 -17.77
N TYR A 166 8.84 6.19 -16.45
CA TYR A 166 8.12 7.19 -15.67
C TYR A 166 9.02 7.82 -14.61
N ASP A 167 8.86 9.13 -14.46
CA ASP A 167 9.38 9.84 -13.32
C ASP A 167 8.56 9.45 -12.08
N LEU A 168 9.24 9.27 -10.94
CA LEU A 168 8.61 8.99 -9.65
C LEU A 168 8.73 10.19 -8.72
N LEU A 169 7.61 10.63 -8.18
CA LEU A 169 7.57 11.54 -7.05
C LEU A 169 7.92 10.76 -5.78
N LEU A 170 8.87 11.26 -4.99
CA LEU A 170 9.23 10.70 -3.70
C LEU A 170 8.64 11.56 -2.58
N PHE A 171 7.72 10.97 -1.82
CA PHE A 171 7.15 11.56 -0.62
C PHE A 171 7.67 10.87 0.62
N SER A 172 7.87 11.62 1.70
CA SER A 172 8.29 11.09 2.98
C SER A 172 7.54 11.67 4.16
N MET A 173 7.46 10.88 5.25
CA MET A 173 6.99 11.30 6.56
C MET A 173 7.99 10.86 7.60
N LEU A 174 8.40 11.76 8.48
CA LEU A 174 9.26 11.44 9.61
C LEU A 174 8.41 11.22 10.87
N LYS A 175 8.84 10.30 11.73
CA LYS A 175 8.13 9.97 12.98
C LYS A 175 7.79 11.20 13.83
N ARG A 176 8.69 12.18 13.89
CA ARG A 176 8.49 13.42 14.66
C ARG A 176 7.41 14.34 14.09
N GLU A 177 7.09 14.20 12.80
CA GLU A 177 6.12 15.01 12.07
C GLU A 177 4.73 14.38 12.09
N TRP A 178 4.65 13.07 12.38
CA TRP A 178 3.39 12.34 12.40
C TRP A 178 2.57 12.71 13.62
N PRO A 179 1.30 13.11 13.47
CA PRO A 179 0.46 13.52 14.58
C PRO A 179 0.34 12.44 15.65
N ARG A 180 0.57 12.80 16.92
CA ARG A 180 0.17 11.95 18.04
C ARG A 180 -1.36 11.97 18.06
N MET A 181 -2.02 10.86 17.71
CA MET A 181 -3.45 10.75 18.00
C MET A 181 -3.63 10.88 19.50
N ASN A 182 -4.46 11.84 19.92
CA ASN A 182 -4.86 11.92 21.32
C ASN A 182 -5.58 10.62 21.67
N THR A 183 -5.07 9.88 22.64
CA THR A 183 -5.64 8.63 23.18
C THR A 183 -6.89 8.88 24.03
N ASN A 184 -7.57 10.04 23.89
CA ASN A 184 -8.66 10.48 24.76
C ASN A 184 -10.05 10.39 24.11
N GLU A 185 -10.29 9.50 23.18
CA GLU A 185 -11.65 9.28 22.64
C GLU A 185 -12.16 7.84 22.85
N HIS A 186 -11.84 7.20 23.96
CA HIS A 186 -12.54 6.02 24.46
C HIS A 186 -12.47 5.98 26.00
N GLU A 187 -13.25 6.83 26.67
CA GLU A 187 -13.84 6.55 27.98
C GLU A 187 -15.36 6.47 27.85
#